data_c4b83f457e05091ab43f5e560f72d321
#
_entry.id   c4b83f457e05091ab43f5e560f72d321
#
_cell.length_a   1.000
_cell.length_b   1.000
_cell.length_c   1.000
_cell.angle_alpha   90.00
_cell.angle_beta   90.00
_cell.angle_gamma   90.00
#
_symmetry.space_group_name_H-M   'P 1'
#
loop_
_entity.id
_entity.type
_entity.pdbx_description
1 polymer ?
#
loop_
_entity_poly.entity_id
_entity_poly.type
_entity_poly.pdbx_seq_one_letter_code
_entity_poly.pdbx_strand_id
1 'polypeptide(L)'
;MISIALDGPAGAGKSTVAKGAAKALGFIYVDTGALYRTVGLKFMREGYDTNLDCDIEAILKTIEVDIKFIDGTQHVFLNGEDVSEAIRTPEASMMASAVSAKPPVRAFLLEMQRKLARENNVLMDGRDIGTVVLPNATLKFFVTASVEERATRRYKELKEKGMDVKYEDIYNDIETRDYNDSHREIAPLKPAEDSIMFDTTGNTLQESIDNLIKAIKERIN
;
A
#
# COMPACT_ATOMS: atom_id res chain seq x y z
N MET A 1 -2.32 -17.79 13.03
CA MET A 1 -2.67 -17.16 11.76
C MET A 1 -1.40 -16.92 10.95
N ILE A 2 -1.47 -17.05 9.62
CA ILE A 2 -0.36 -16.79 8.72
C ILE A 2 -0.43 -15.34 8.27
N SER A 3 0.68 -14.62 8.42
CA SER A 3 0.79 -13.23 7.95
C SER A 3 1.93 -13.11 6.95
N ILE A 4 1.62 -12.54 5.79
CA ILE A 4 2.59 -12.33 4.72
C ILE A 4 2.68 -10.82 4.45
N ALA A 5 3.89 -10.28 4.61
CA ALA A 5 4.19 -8.89 4.34
C ALA A 5 4.72 -8.73 2.91
N LEU A 6 4.15 -7.79 2.14
CA LEU A 6 4.64 -7.37 0.84
C LEU A 6 5.00 -5.89 0.87
N ASP A 7 6.28 -5.57 0.94
CA ASP A 7 6.78 -4.21 0.86
C ASP A 7 7.40 -3.91 -0.50
N GLY A 8 7.59 -2.65 -0.82
CA GLY A 8 8.25 -2.23 -2.06
C GLY A 8 7.72 -0.91 -2.61
N PRO A 9 8.38 -0.34 -3.63
CA PRO A 9 8.09 0.98 -4.16
C PRO A 9 6.74 1.08 -4.86
N ALA A 10 6.29 2.31 -5.12
CA ALA A 10 5.06 2.56 -5.87
C ALA A 10 5.15 2.00 -7.30
N GLY A 11 4.04 1.46 -7.83
CA GLY A 11 4.00 0.94 -9.20
C GLY A 11 4.67 -0.41 -9.43
N ALA A 12 5.29 -1.05 -8.42
CA ALA A 12 5.93 -2.38 -8.55
C ALA A 12 4.93 -3.54 -8.73
N GLY A 13 3.63 -3.25 -8.89
CA GLY A 13 2.61 -4.29 -9.10
C GLY A 13 2.16 -5.03 -7.83
N LYS A 14 2.67 -4.64 -6.65
CA LYS A 14 2.38 -5.31 -5.37
C LYS A 14 0.91 -5.63 -5.16
N SER A 15 0.06 -4.62 -5.22
CA SER A 15 -1.36 -4.76 -4.91
C SER A 15 -2.08 -5.74 -5.83
N THR A 16 -1.74 -5.75 -7.12
CA THR A 16 -2.36 -6.65 -8.10
C THR A 16 -1.88 -8.08 -7.89
N VAL A 17 -0.56 -8.26 -7.71
CA VAL A 17 0.04 -9.58 -7.44
C VAL A 17 -0.46 -10.12 -6.10
N ALA A 18 -0.50 -9.27 -5.07
CA ALA A 18 -0.98 -9.60 -3.73
C ALA A 18 -2.45 -10.06 -3.73
N LYS A 19 -3.33 -9.34 -4.43
CA LYS A 19 -4.75 -9.72 -4.58
C LYS A 19 -4.91 -11.09 -5.23
N GLY A 20 -4.19 -11.32 -6.33
CA GLY A 20 -4.22 -12.61 -7.03
C GLY A 20 -3.76 -13.76 -6.16
N ALA A 21 -2.63 -13.59 -5.46
CA ALA A 21 -2.08 -14.58 -4.56
C ALA A 21 -2.98 -14.83 -3.34
N ALA A 22 -3.51 -13.79 -2.71
CA ALA A 22 -4.41 -13.90 -1.56
C ALA A 22 -5.67 -14.69 -1.92
N LYS A 23 -6.30 -14.38 -3.07
CA LYS A 23 -7.47 -15.10 -3.57
C LYS A 23 -7.18 -16.59 -3.78
N ALA A 24 -6.04 -16.92 -4.39
CA ALA A 24 -5.64 -18.31 -4.67
C ALA A 24 -5.29 -19.10 -3.40
N LEU A 25 -4.85 -18.42 -2.34
CA LEU A 25 -4.48 -19.01 -1.05
C LEU A 25 -5.62 -19.02 -0.03
N GLY A 26 -6.74 -18.36 -0.33
CA GLY A 26 -7.85 -18.17 0.62
C GLY A 26 -7.49 -17.22 1.78
N PHE A 27 -6.57 -16.29 1.54
CA PHE A 27 -6.16 -15.26 2.52
C PHE A 27 -6.91 -13.95 2.28
N ILE A 28 -7.02 -13.14 3.33
CA ILE A 28 -7.50 -11.77 3.19
C ILE A 28 -6.36 -10.90 2.64
N TYR A 29 -6.66 -10.17 1.56
CA TYR A 29 -5.76 -9.13 1.06
C TYR A 29 -6.01 -7.82 1.80
N VAL A 30 -4.95 -7.17 2.29
CA VAL A 30 -5.03 -5.88 3.00
C VAL A 30 -4.15 -4.85 2.29
N ASP A 31 -4.80 -3.85 1.67
CA ASP A 31 -4.17 -2.63 1.12
C ASP A 31 -4.01 -1.59 2.24
N THR A 32 -2.83 -1.50 2.83
CA THR A 32 -2.59 -0.49 3.87
C THR A 32 -2.50 0.92 3.30
N GLY A 33 -2.10 1.06 2.04
CA GLY A 33 -2.12 2.34 1.35
C GLY A 33 -3.53 2.94 1.26
N ALA A 34 -4.56 2.09 1.17
CA ALA A 34 -5.96 2.56 1.22
C ALA A 34 -6.29 3.23 2.56
N LEU A 35 -5.77 2.72 3.68
CA LEU A 35 -5.97 3.33 5.00
C LEU A 35 -5.36 4.73 5.08
N TYR A 36 -4.12 4.88 4.62
CA TYR A 36 -3.47 6.20 4.58
C TYR A 36 -4.18 7.16 3.62
N ARG A 37 -4.69 6.67 2.48
CA ARG A 37 -5.50 7.48 1.58
C ARG A 37 -6.83 7.89 2.21
N THR A 38 -7.44 7.04 3.03
CA THR A 38 -8.67 7.37 3.77
C THR A 38 -8.42 8.48 4.78
N VAL A 39 -7.35 8.40 5.55
CA VAL A 39 -6.94 9.50 6.43
C VAL A 39 -6.64 10.75 5.61
N GLY A 40 -5.86 10.64 4.53
CA GLY A 40 -5.55 11.75 3.64
C GLY A 40 -6.80 12.43 3.05
N LEU A 41 -7.81 11.65 2.66
CA LEU A 41 -9.08 12.19 2.16
C LEU A 41 -9.77 13.09 3.19
N LYS A 42 -9.70 12.75 4.49
CA LYS A 42 -10.23 13.62 5.55
C LYS A 42 -9.53 14.97 5.57
N PHE A 43 -8.18 14.98 5.53
CA PHE A 43 -7.42 16.24 5.50
C PHE A 43 -7.77 17.07 4.25
N MET A 44 -7.88 16.43 3.09
CA MET A 44 -8.29 17.10 1.85
C MET A 44 -9.70 17.71 1.96
N ARG A 45 -10.65 16.99 2.55
CA ARG A 45 -12.02 17.47 2.75
C ARG A 45 -12.11 18.67 3.71
N GLU A 46 -11.14 18.81 4.59
CA GLU A 46 -10.99 19.96 5.49
C GLU A 46 -10.17 21.11 4.88
N GLY A 47 -9.73 20.97 3.62
CA GLY A 47 -9.03 22.01 2.88
C GLY A 47 -7.51 22.05 3.12
N TYR A 48 -6.92 21.04 3.76
CA TYR A 48 -5.47 20.96 3.96
C TYR A 48 -4.78 20.41 2.72
N ASP A 49 -3.61 20.92 2.46
CA ASP A 49 -2.66 20.42 1.46
C ASP A 49 -1.62 19.47 2.07
N THR A 50 -0.66 19.03 1.27
CA THR A 50 0.39 18.10 1.68
C THR A 50 1.40 18.65 2.68
N ASN A 51 1.42 19.96 2.95
CA ASN A 51 2.25 20.57 3.99
C ASN A 51 1.74 20.22 5.39
N LEU A 52 0.41 19.96 5.51
CA LEU A 52 -0.25 19.56 6.76
C LEU A 52 0.04 20.56 7.91
N ASP A 53 -0.13 21.85 7.61
CA ASP A 53 -0.01 22.91 8.62
C ASP A 53 -1.29 22.96 9.48
N CYS A 54 -1.41 22.00 10.40
CA CYS A 54 -2.59 21.81 11.23
C CYS A 54 -2.29 20.96 12.46
N ASP A 55 -3.22 20.95 13.41
CA ASP A 55 -3.22 20.02 14.54
C ASP A 55 -3.72 18.65 14.09
N ILE A 56 -2.77 17.79 13.70
CA ILE A 56 -3.05 16.44 13.21
C ILE A 56 -3.79 15.60 14.27
N GLU A 57 -3.40 15.70 15.54
CA GLU A 57 -4.03 14.90 16.60
C GLU A 57 -5.48 15.31 16.83
N ALA A 58 -5.78 16.63 16.74
CA ALA A 58 -7.15 17.11 16.84
C ALA A 58 -8.02 16.53 15.71
N ILE A 59 -7.51 16.51 14.47
CA ILE A 59 -8.23 15.94 13.33
C ILE A 59 -8.43 14.43 13.50
N LEU A 60 -7.39 13.69 13.91
CA LEU A 60 -7.49 12.24 14.12
C LEU A 60 -8.55 11.85 15.17
N LYS A 61 -8.83 12.69 16.16
CA LYS A 61 -9.91 12.47 17.15
C LYS A 61 -11.31 12.59 16.55
N THR A 62 -11.47 13.18 15.37
CA THR A 62 -12.75 13.37 14.68
C THR A 62 -13.05 12.31 13.63
N ILE A 63 -12.14 11.35 13.45
CA ILE A 63 -12.29 10.33 12.40
C ILE A 63 -12.32 8.93 12.98
N GLU A 64 -13.15 8.12 12.35
CA GLU A 64 -13.15 6.67 12.48
C GLU A 64 -12.83 6.08 11.11
N VAL A 65 -11.83 5.22 11.06
CA VAL A 65 -11.49 4.44 9.87
C VAL A 65 -11.86 3.00 10.12
N ASP A 66 -12.60 2.38 9.20
CA ASP A 66 -12.99 0.98 9.30
C ASP A 66 -12.71 0.24 7.97
N ILE A 67 -12.57 -1.07 8.06
CA ILE A 67 -12.40 -1.98 6.92
C ILE A 67 -13.50 -3.03 6.97
N LYS A 68 -14.16 -3.25 5.83
CA LYS A 68 -15.06 -4.39 5.63
C LYS A 68 -14.65 -5.16 4.39
N PHE A 69 -14.84 -6.47 4.43
CA PHE A 69 -14.62 -7.33 3.27
C PHE A 69 -15.99 -7.70 2.71
N ILE A 70 -16.31 -7.14 1.55
CA ILE A 70 -17.57 -7.36 0.82
C ILE A 70 -17.22 -8.16 -0.43
N ASP A 71 -17.80 -9.33 -0.59
CA ASP A 71 -17.52 -10.27 -1.69
C ASP A 71 -16.01 -10.53 -1.90
N GLY A 72 -15.27 -10.63 -0.78
CA GLY A 72 -13.82 -10.86 -0.77
C GLY A 72 -12.98 -9.64 -1.17
N THR A 73 -13.61 -8.46 -1.34
CA THR A 73 -12.94 -7.20 -1.66
C THR A 73 -12.89 -6.30 -0.44
N GLN A 74 -11.72 -5.70 -0.18
CA GLN A 74 -11.58 -4.70 0.87
C GLN A 74 -12.31 -3.42 0.49
N HIS A 75 -13.21 -2.98 1.37
CA HIS A 75 -13.82 -1.67 1.39
C HIS A 75 -13.31 -0.89 2.59
N VAL A 76 -13.08 0.40 2.40
CA VAL A 76 -12.62 1.30 3.47
C VAL A 76 -13.66 2.37 3.74
N PHE A 77 -13.87 2.64 5.02
CA PHE A 77 -14.90 3.56 5.49
C PHE A 77 -14.26 4.69 6.27
N LEU A 78 -14.77 5.90 6.06
CA LEU A 78 -14.44 7.09 6.82
C LEU A 78 -15.71 7.61 7.49
N ASN A 79 -15.78 7.55 8.83
CA ASN A 79 -16.96 7.96 9.59
C ASN A 79 -18.27 7.29 9.08
N GLY A 80 -18.17 6.01 8.73
CA GLY A 80 -19.30 5.22 8.23
C GLY A 80 -19.60 5.36 6.72
N GLU A 81 -18.98 6.30 6.01
CA GLU A 81 -19.09 6.45 4.55
C GLU A 81 -18.10 5.51 3.85
N ASP A 82 -18.56 4.72 2.87
CA ASP A 82 -17.66 3.96 1.99
C ASP A 82 -16.92 4.91 1.05
N VAL A 83 -15.61 5.04 1.24
CA VAL A 83 -14.74 5.92 0.47
C VAL A 83 -13.80 5.15 -0.48
N SER A 84 -14.05 3.87 -0.69
CA SER A 84 -13.18 2.98 -1.46
C SER A 84 -12.86 3.47 -2.87
N GLU A 85 -13.80 4.16 -3.52
CA GLU A 85 -13.59 4.77 -4.84
C GLU A 85 -13.02 6.19 -4.72
N ALA A 86 -13.50 6.99 -3.75
CA ALA A 86 -13.08 8.38 -3.57
C ALA A 86 -11.56 8.51 -3.28
N ILE A 87 -10.95 7.50 -2.69
CA ILE A 87 -9.53 7.48 -2.37
C ILE A 87 -8.61 7.06 -3.55
N ARG A 88 -9.17 6.79 -4.74
CA ARG A 88 -8.40 6.29 -5.90
C ARG A 88 -7.95 7.41 -6.84
N THR A 89 -7.63 8.57 -6.30
CA THR A 89 -7.17 9.72 -7.08
C THR A 89 -5.67 9.97 -6.91
N PRO A 90 -5.02 10.67 -7.84
CA PRO A 90 -3.64 11.10 -7.68
C PRO A 90 -3.44 11.96 -6.42
N GLU A 91 -4.36 12.89 -6.15
CA GLU A 91 -4.34 13.80 -5.00
C GLU A 91 -4.40 13.02 -3.68
N ALA A 92 -5.32 12.04 -3.57
CA ALA A 92 -5.40 11.16 -2.41
C ALA A 92 -4.11 10.35 -2.22
N SER A 93 -3.44 9.97 -3.30
CA SER A 93 -2.16 9.25 -3.25
C SER A 93 -1.01 10.14 -2.78
N MET A 94 -0.97 11.41 -3.19
CA MET A 94 0.00 12.40 -2.70
C MET A 94 -0.22 12.70 -1.23
N MET A 95 -1.48 12.94 -0.85
CA MET A 95 -1.85 13.19 0.54
C MET A 95 -1.52 11.99 1.44
N ALA A 96 -1.75 10.76 0.97
CA ALA A 96 -1.37 9.55 1.71
C ALA A 96 0.15 9.49 1.97
N SER A 97 0.98 9.91 1.03
CA SER A 97 2.43 10.01 1.23
C SER A 97 2.75 11.03 2.34
N ALA A 98 2.14 12.20 2.31
CA ALA A 98 2.36 13.24 3.30
C ALA A 98 1.90 12.81 4.71
N VAL A 99 0.68 12.29 4.87
CA VAL A 99 0.16 11.85 6.18
C VAL A 99 0.92 10.63 6.71
N SER A 100 1.43 9.76 5.84
CA SER A 100 2.18 8.56 6.27
C SER A 100 3.56 8.89 6.88
N ALA A 101 4.08 10.09 6.65
CA ALA A 101 5.28 10.59 7.29
C ALA A 101 5.04 11.12 8.72
N LYS A 102 3.78 11.26 9.15
CA LYS A 102 3.41 11.83 10.44
C LYS A 102 3.24 10.73 11.51
N PRO A 103 4.01 10.77 12.62
CA PRO A 103 3.94 9.75 13.68
C PRO A 103 2.53 9.51 14.24
N PRO A 104 1.70 10.55 14.52
CA PRO A 104 0.35 10.34 15.04
C PRO A 104 -0.55 9.54 14.09
N VAL A 105 -0.46 9.77 12.77
CA VAL A 105 -1.25 9.03 11.77
C VAL A 105 -0.83 7.56 11.74
N ARG A 106 0.46 7.29 11.83
CA ARG A 106 0.98 5.92 11.86
C ARG A 106 0.51 5.17 13.11
N ALA A 107 0.62 5.81 14.27
CA ALA A 107 0.14 5.24 15.53
C ALA A 107 -1.36 4.94 15.48
N PHE A 108 -2.16 5.86 14.92
CA PHE A 108 -3.60 5.71 14.75
C PHE A 108 -3.99 4.47 13.92
N LEU A 109 -3.27 4.17 12.84
CA LEU A 109 -3.58 3.04 11.96
C LEU A 109 -2.93 1.71 12.37
N LEU A 110 -1.87 1.74 13.20
CA LEU A 110 -1.03 0.57 13.47
C LEU A 110 -1.80 -0.59 14.12
N GLU A 111 -2.60 -0.28 15.14
CA GLU A 111 -3.31 -1.33 15.89
C GLU A 111 -4.39 -2.01 15.04
N MET A 112 -5.08 -1.27 14.20
CA MET A 112 -6.04 -1.83 13.24
C MET A 112 -5.36 -2.84 12.31
N GLN A 113 -4.21 -2.46 11.73
CA GLN A 113 -3.46 -3.34 10.82
C GLN A 113 -3.01 -4.62 11.54
N ARG A 114 -2.49 -4.49 12.75
CA ARG A 114 -2.06 -5.63 13.57
C ARG A 114 -3.22 -6.53 13.97
N LYS A 115 -4.37 -5.96 14.31
CA LYS A 115 -5.58 -6.71 14.65
C LYS A 115 -6.02 -7.59 13.48
N LEU A 116 -6.07 -7.04 12.26
CA LEU A 116 -6.41 -7.82 11.06
C LEU A 116 -5.50 -9.04 10.89
N ALA A 117 -4.19 -8.89 11.11
CA ALA A 117 -3.23 -9.99 10.99
C ALA A 117 -3.31 -11.01 12.15
N ARG A 118 -3.77 -10.61 13.34
CA ARG A 118 -4.00 -11.54 14.45
C ARG A 118 -5.24 -12.39 14.26
N GLU A 119 -6.26 -11.84 13.63
CA GLU A 119 -7.58 -12.47 13.51
C GLU A 119 -7.74 -13.27 12.21
N ASN A 120 -6.87 -13.05 11.21
CA ASN A 120 -7.01 -13.65 9.89
C ASN A 120 -5.67 -14.12 9.32
N ASN A 121 -5.73 -15.04 8.34
CA ASN A 121 -4.62 -15.27 7.45
C ASN A 121 -4.59 -14.11 6.44
N VAL A 122 -3.52 -13.32 6.44
CA VAL A 122 -3.44 -12.09 5.65
C VAL A 122 -2.25 -12.05 4.71
N LEU A 123 -2.47 -11.40 3.58
CA LEU A 123 -1.43 -10.90 2.70
C LEU A 123 -1.58 -9.38 2.68
N MET A 124 -0.65 -8.69 3.32
CA MET A 124 -0.71 -7.26 3.56
C MET A 124 0.36 -6.54 2.75
N ASP A 125 -0.03 -5.56 1.93
CA ASP A 125 0.92 -4.77 1.16
C ASP A 125 1.08 -3.34 1.69
N GLY A 126 2.31 -2.83 1.56
CA GLY A 126 2.65 -1.49 2.01
C GLY A 126 4.07 -1.05 1.66
N ARG A 127 4.72 -0.39 2.62
CA ARG A 127 6.10 0.12 2.52
C ARG A 127 7.00 -0.33 3.67
N ASP A 128 6.38 -0.68 4.78
CA ASP A 128 7.04 -0.98 6.05
C ASP A 128 6.30 -2.07 6.83
N ILE A 129 5.60 -2.93 6.10
CA ILE A 129 4.82 -4.00 6.73
C ILE A 129 5.75 -4.97 7.46
N GLY A 130 6.78 -5.46 6.77
CA GLY A 130 7.73 -6.41 7.33
C GLY A 130 8.74 -5.80 8.31
N THR A 131 8.91 -4.47 8.31
CA THR A 131 9.87 -3.79 9.20
C THR A 131 9.21 -3.20 10.45
N VAL A 132 7.95 -2.72 10.35
CA VAL A 132 7.29 -1.96 11.44
C VAL A 132 5.93 -2.55 11.82
N VAL A 133 5.06 -2.80 10.85
CA VAL A 133 3.67 -3.21 11.12
C VAL A 133 3.64 -4.64 11.65
N LEU A 134 4.24 -5.58 10.93
CA LEU A 134 4.32 -7.01 11.21
C LEU A 134 5.78 -7.50 11.21
N PRO A 135 6.63 -7.04 12.16
CA PRO A 135 8.03 -7.40 12.19
C PRO A 135 8.27 -8.91 12.38
N ASN A 136 7.26 -9.63 12.87
CA ASN A 136 7.26 -11.07 13.05
C ASN A 136 6.32 -11.78 12.04
N ALA A 137 6.10 -11.19 10.85
CA ALA A 137 5.33 -11.83 9.80
C ALA A 137 5.91 -13.20 9.44
N THR A 138 5.04 -14.17 9.12
CA THR A 138 5.44 -15.54 8.74
C THR A 138 6.37 -15.52 7.53
N LEU A 139 6.08 -14.68 6.56
CA LEU A 139 6.93 -14.42 5.39
C LEU A 139 6.95 -12.93 5.08
N LYS A 140 8.09 -12.47 4.56
CA LYS A 140 8.27 -11.10 4.10
C LYS A 140 8.83 -11.09 2.69
N PHE A 141 8.22 -10.34 1.82
CA PHE A 141 8.67 -10.11 0.45
C PHE A 141 8.93 -8.62 0.23
N PHE A 142 10.03 -8.32 -0.44
CA PHE A 142 10.28 -6.99 -0.95
C PHE A 142 10.14 -7.02 -2.47
N VAL A 143 8.99 -6.52 -2.94
CA VAL A 143 8.63 -6.54 -4.36
C VAL A 143 9.23 -5.33 -5.04
N THR A 144 9.98 -5.56 -6.11
CA THR A 144 10.64 -4.50 -6.87
C THR A 144 10.38 -4.64 -8.38
N ALA A 145 10.60 -3.57 -9.08
CA ALA A 145 10.72 -3.48 -10.54
C ALA A 145 11.49 -2.19 -10.86
N SER A 146 12.13 -2.12 -12.03
CA SER A 146 12.84 -0.91 -12.45
C SER A 146 11.91 0.31 -12.52
N VAL A 147 12.45 1.52 -12.37
CA VAL A 147 11.66 2.77 -12.46
C VAL A 147 10.98 2.87 -13.82
N GLU A 148 11.70 2.54 -14.89
CA GLU A 148 11.22 2.55 -16.27
C GLU A 148 10.03 1.61 -16.46
N GLU A 149 10.12 0.40 -15.92
CA GLU A 149 9.04 -0.59 -16.01
C GLU A 149 7.79 -0.10 -15.26
N ARG A 150 7.96 0.45 -14.07
CA ARG A 150 6.87 0.99 -13.25
C ARG A 150 6.21 2.21 -13.90
N ALA A 151 7.02 3.10 -14.48
CA ALA A 151 6.52 4.25 -15.22
C ALA A 151 5.75 3.82 -16.48
N THR A 152 6.26 2.83 -17.19
CA THR A 152 5.60 2.27 -18.38
C THR A 152 4.25 1.64 -18.03
N ARG A 153 4.17 0.83 -16.97
CA ARG A 153 2.91 0.23 -16.48
C ARG A 153 1.90 1.32 -16.11
N ARG A 154 2.34 2.33 -15.36
CA ARG A 154 1.48 3.42 -14.92
C ARG A 154 1.01 4.31 -16.07
N TYR A 155 1.88 4.59 -17.01
CA TYR A 155 1.55 5.35 -18.22
C TYR A 155 0.46 4.64 -19.03
N LYS A 156 0.61 3.33 -19.28
CA LYS A 156 -0.41 2.53 -19.99
C LYS A 156 -1.74 2.56 -19.26
N GLU A 157 -1.75 2.32 -17.95
CA GLU A 157 -2.96 2.35 -17.12
C GLU A 157 -3.72 3.70 -17.23
N LEU A 158 -2.99 4.80 -17.15
CA LEU A 158 -3.59 6.13 -17.21
C LEU A 158 -4.11 6.47 -18.60
N LYS A 159 -3.39 6.07 -19.65
CA LYS A 159 -3.86 6.21 -21.04
C LYS A 159 -5.10 5.38 -21.34
N GLU A 160 -5.20 4.16 -20.84
CA GLU A 160 -6.39 3.31 -20.95
C GLU A 160 -7.61 3.92 -20.24
N LYS A 161 -7.39 4.70 -19.18
CA LYS A 161 -8.43 5.50 -18.51
C LYS A 161 -8.77 6.81 -19.23
N GLY A 162 -8.18 7.07 -20.39
CA GLY A 162 -8.43 8.28 -21.19
C GLY A 162 -7.77 9.55 -20.64
N MET A 163 -6.81 9.43 -19.71
CA MET A 163 -6.13 10.60 -19.15
C MET A 163 -5.05 11.11 -20.10
N ASP A 164 -4.95 12.42 -20.24
CA ASP A 164 -3.85 13.06 -20.98
C ASP A 164 -2.67 13.27 -20.04
N VAL A 165 -1.68 12.36 -20.16
CA VAL A 165 -0.49 12.31 -19.30
C VAL A 165 0.75 12.13 -20.15
N LYS A 166 1.89 12.65 -19.68
CA LYS A 166 3.21 12.46 -20.28
C LYS A 166 4.00 11.41 -19.50
N TYR A 167 4.76 10.61 -20.22
CA TYR A 167 5.59 9.56 -19.61
C TYR A 167 6.63 10.14 -18.64
N GLU A 168 7.28 11.24 -19.05
CA GLU A 168 8.30 11.92 -18.26
C GLU A 168 7.79 12.41 -16.91
N ASP A 169 6.55 12.95 -16.87
CA ASP A 169 5.94 13.42 -15.65
C ASP A 169 5.69 12.25 -14.68
N ILE A 170 5.19 11.13 -15.22
CA ILE A 170 4.96 9.90 -14.44
C ILE A 170 6.28 9.31 -13.93
N TYR A 171 7.32 9.31 -14.73
CA TYR A 171 8.64 8.82 -14.37
C TYR A 171 9.20 9.64 -13.20
N ASN A 172 9.19 10.96 -13.32
CA ASN A 172 9.66 11.87 -12.28
C ASN A 172 8.84 11.77 -10.97
N ASP A 173 7.54 11.60 -11.08
CA ASP A 173 6.66 11.38 -9.92
C ASP A 173 7.01 10.09 -9.18
N ILE A 174 7.32 9.02 -9.92
CA ILE A 174 7.73 7.74 -9.33
C ILE A 174 9.07 7.88 -8.63
N GLU A 175 10.08 8.51 -9.26
CA GLU A 175 11.39 8.74 -8.63
C GLU A 175 11.27 9.60 -7.36
N THR A 176 10.52 10.70 -7.44
CA THR A 176 10.29 11.60 -6.31
C THR A 176 9.62 10.86 -5.15
N ARG A 177 8.63 10.03 -5.45
CA ARG A 177 7.94 9.25 -4.44
C ARG A 177 8.81 8.17 -3.82
N ASP A 178 9.62 7.47 -4.60
CA ASP A 178 10.56 6.47 -4.11
C ASP A 178 11.62 7.11 -3.21
N TYR A 179 12.11 8.29 -3.61
CA TYR A 179 13.02 9.06 -2.77
C TYR A 179 12.37 9.41 -1.43
N ASN A 180 11.17 9.98 -1.45
CA ASN A 180 10.45 10.37 -0.25
C ASN A 180 10.14 9.16 0.65
N ASP A 181 9.66 8.05 0.07
CA ASP A 181 9.33 6.82 0.83
C ASP A 181 10.59 6.21 1.47
N SER A 182 11.76 6.25 0.80
CA SER A 182 13.01 5.67 1.31
C SER A 182 13.80 6.57 2.25
N HIS A 183 13.61 7.90 2.18
CA HIS A 183 14.34 8.88 2.99
C HIS A 183 13.49 9.51 4.11
N ARG A 184 12.23 9.10 4.27
CA ARG A 184 11.44 9.60 5.40
C ARG A 184 12.08 9.16 6.72
N GLU A 185 12.03 10.06 7.70
CA GLU A 185 12.65 9.85 9.01
C GLU A 185 12.04 8.65 9.77
N ILE A 186 10.74 8.41 9.57
CA ILE A 186 10.00 7.37 10.28
C ILE A 186 9.56 6.28 9.32
N ALA A 187 9.89 5.03 9.65
CA ALA A 187 9.54 3.83 8.89
C ALA A 187 9.89 3.94 7.39
N PRO A 188 11.16 4.23 7.02
CA PRO A 188 11.55 4.34 5.62
C PRO A 188 11.29 3.06 4.87
N LEU A 189 10.98 3.18 3.57
CA LEU A 189 10.89 2.05 2.67
C LEU A 189 12.26 1.38 2.54
N LYS A 190 12.38 0.21 3.10
CA LYS A 190 13.58 -0.65 2.98
C LYS A 190 13.17 -2.11 3.17
N PRO A 191 13.89 -3.06 2.56
CA PRO A 191 13.66 -4.47 2.85
C PRO A 191 13.94 -4.78 4.33
N ALA A 192 13.13 -5.64 4.94
CA ALA A 192 13.48 -6.24 6.21
C ALA A 192 14.66 -7.21 5.99
N GLU A 193 15.47 -7.46 7.04
CA GLU A 193 16.66 -8.31 6.94
C GLU A 193 16.35 -9.74 6.46
N ASP A 194 15.18 -10.24 6.81
CA ASP A 194 14.65 -11.55 6.45
C ASP A 194 13.70 -11.50 5.23
N SER A 195 13.67 -10.40 4.49
CA SER A 195 12.85 -10.28 3.28
C SER A 195 13.41 -11.06 2.11
N ILE A 196 12.50 -11.73 1.41
CA ILE A 196 12.78 -12.36 0.12
C ILE A 196 12.62 -11.27 -0.96
N MET A 197 13.69 -11.01 -1.72
CA MET A 197 13.63 -10.08 -2.85
C MET A 197 12.80 -10.71 -3.98
N PHE A 198 11.79 -9.99 -4.44
CA PHE A 198 10.85 -10.45 -5.46
C PHE A 198 10.78 -9.44 -6.61
N ASP A 199 11.60 -9.68 -7.63
CA ASP A 199 11.66 -8.81 -8.81
C ASP A 199 10.57 -9.22 -9.81
N THR A 200 9.74 -8.25 -10.22
CA THR A 200 8.67 -8.42 -11.21
C THR A 200 9.03 -7.83 -12.58
N THR A 201 10.27 -7.36 -12.77
CA THR A 201 10.74 -6.79 -14.03
C THR A 201 10.65 -7.84 -15.14
N GLY A 202 10.02 -7.47 -16.26
CA GLY A 202 9.86 -8.34 -17.43
C GLY A 202 8.82 -9.45 -17.29
N ASN A 203 8.27 -9.69 -16.11
CA ASN A 203 7.22 -10.70 -15.91
C ASN A 203 5.84 -10.17 -16.32
N THR A 204 5.03 -11.04 -16.89
CA THR A 204 3.58 -10.80 -16.97
C THR A 204 2.97 -10.79 -15.57
N LEU A 205 1.77 -10.21 -15.46
CA LEU A 205 1.03 -10.23 -14.20
C LEU A 205 0.79 -11.66 -13.69
N GLN A 206 0.37 -12.57 -14.59
CA GLN A 206 0.08 -13.95 -14.20
C GLN A 206 1.33 -14.68 -13.71
N GLU A 207 2.45 -14.53 -14.40
CA GLU A 207 3.74 -15.10 -13.97
C GLU A 207 4.15 -14.60 -12.58
N SER A 208 3.97 -13.29 -12.32
CA SER A 208 4.27 -12.71 -11.01
C SER A 208 3.37 -13.28 -9.91
N ILE A 209 2.07 -13.48 -10.19
CA ILE A 209 1.13 -14.10 -9.25
C ILE A 209 1.54 -15.56 -8.97
N ASP A 210 1.80 -16.35 -10.01
CA ASP A 210 2.13 -17.77 -9.88
C ASP A 210 3.46 -17.97 -9.15
N ASN A 211 4.46 -17.14 -9.45
CA ASN A 211 5.75 -17.14 -8.77
C ASN A 211 5.61 -16.78 -7.28
N LEU A 212 4.78 -15.79 -6.94
CA LEU A 212 4.54 -15.43 -5.54
C LEU A 212 3.83 -16.57 -4.80
N ILE A 213 2.78 -17.16 -5.39
CA ILE A 213 2.06 -18.30 -4.80
C ILE A 213 3.01 -19.47 -4.56
N LYS A 214 3.85 -19.81 -5.54
CA LYS A 214 4.86 -20.86 -5.43
C LYS A 214 5.81 -20.57 -4.28
N ALA A 215 6.40 -19.37 -4.24
CA ALA A 215 7.33 -18.96 -3.21
C ALA A 215 6.72 -19.00 -1.79
N ILE A 216 5.43 -18.68 -1.67
CA ILE A 216 4.70 -18.77 -0.41
C ILE A 216 4.50 -20.24 -0.02
N LYS A 217 3.94 -21.07 -0.91
CA LYS A 217 3.63 -22.49 -0.62
C LYS A 217 4.84 -23.31 -0.22
N GLU A 218 5.99 -23.05 -0.83
CA GLU A 218 7.26 -23.74 -0.52
C GLU A 218 7.77 -23.47 0.90
N ARG A 219 7.27 -22.42 1.58
CA ARG A 219 7.77 -21.93 2.86
C ARG A 219 6.79 -22.01 4.02
N ILE A 220 5.50 -22.18 3.72
CA ILE A 220 4.46 -22.29 4.77
C ILE A 220 3.98 -23.72 5.01
N ASN A 221 4.48 -24.69 4.22
CA ASN A 221 4.19 -26.13 4.36
C ASN A 221 5.10 -26.78 5.39
#